data_2a8d500afaa15051bcb22ec5eaf5ac61
#
_entry.id   2a8d500afaa15051bcb22ec5eaf5ac61
#
_cell.length_a   1.000
_cell.length_b   1.000
_cell.length_c   1.000
_cell.angle_alpha   90.00
_cell.angle_beta   90.00
_cell.angle_gamma   90.00
#
_symmetry.space_group_name_H-M   'P 1'
#
loop_
_entity.id
_entity.type
_entity.pdbx_description
1 polymer ?
#
loop_
_entity_poly.entity_id
_entity_poly.type
_entity_poly.pdbx_seq_one_letter_code
_entity_poly.pdbx_strand_id
1 'polypeptide(L)'
;MRTKNNHALIAGTVTSAPTAYMCCGERFWSFELTVMRQSGAADTLEVNCPQLVLETVETGDKLCLEGQVRSYAKTIDGKSRLSVALFALKVQEHKADCNEVELEGYLCEKPEFRTTPRGRDICYAMLAVNRERGKSDYIPQVFWGRTAKRVSEMQVGTQISLSGRLQSRSYTKKNATRTVFEVSVGKVSEGGSNDA
;
A
#
# COMPACT_ATOMS: atom_id res chain seq x y z
N MET A 1 -17.14 6.38 5.38
CA MET A 1 -17.76 5.88 4.15
C MET A 1 -16.74 4.99 3.46
N ARG A 2 -17.01 3.70 3.30
CA ARG A 2 -16.08 2.76 2.64
C ARG A 2 -16.03 3.15 1.17
N THR A 3 -14.91 3.65 0.68
CA THR A 3 -14.73 3.83 -0.77
C THR A 3 -14.65 2.45 -1.40
N LYS A 4 -15.51 2.19 -2.36
CA LYS A 4 -15.70 0.85 -2.95
C LYS A 4 -14.44 0.26 -3.59
N ASN A 5 -13.45 1.09 -3.94
CA ASN A 5 -12.29 0.71 -4.75
C ASN A 5 -10.93 0.80 -4.03
N ASN A 6 -10.90 1.26 -2.77
CA ASN A 6 -9.65 1.40 -2.00
C ASN A 6 -9.94 1.32 -0.51
N HIS A 7 -9.60 0.21 0.09
CA HIS A 7 -9.79 -0.03 1.51
C HIS A 7 -8.55 -0.70 2.09
N ALA A 8 -8.12 -0.24 3.25
CA ALA A 8 -7.05 -0.84 4.01
C ALA A 8 -7.43 -0.91 5.49
N LEU A 9 -7.12 -2.04 6.13
CA LEU A 9 -7.17 -2.24 7.58
C LEU A 9 -5.79 -2.70 8.03
N ILE A 10 -5.09 -1.85 8.78
CA ILE A 10 -3.72 -2.11 9.20
C ILE A 10 -3.59 -1.86 10.69
N ALA A 11 -3.14 -2.87 11.42
CA ALA A 11 -2.88 -2.80 12.85
C ALA A 11 -1.44 -3.19 13.15
N GLY A 12 -0.80 -2.42 14.03
CA GLY A 12 0.60 -2.61 14.40
C GLY A 12 1.03 -1.64 15.51
N THR A 13 2.33 -1.50 15.65
CA THR A 13 2.95 -0.63 16.67
C THR A 13 3.63 0.57 15.99
N VAL A 14 3.43 1.76 16.54
CA VAL A 14 4.13 2.98 16.11
C VAL A 14 5.61 2.88 16.46
N THR A 15 6.49 2.94 15.47
CA THR A 15 7.94 2.71 15.65
C THR A 15 8.82 3.91 15.36
N SER A 16 8.27 4.99 14.79
CA SER A 16 8.99 6.26 14.64
C SER A 16 8.37 7.36 15.51
N ALA A 17 9.13 8.38 15.83
CA ALA A 17 8.59 9.60 16.44
C ALA A 17 7.60 10.26 15.48
N PRO A 18 6.33 10.47 15.88
CA PRO A 18 5.34 11.12 15.03
C PRO A 18 5.72 12.58 14.73
N THR A 19 5.55 12.99 13.48
CA THR A 19 5.80 14.35 13.02
C THR A 19 4.49 15.00 12.59
N ALA A 20 4.20 16.20 13.12
CA ALA A 20 3.03 16.95 12.71
C ALA A 20 3.34 17.83 11.49
N TYR A 21 2.41 17.89 10.54
CA TYR A 21 2.48 18.80 9.40
C TYR A 21 1.09 19.34 9.00
N MET A 22 1.07 20.45 8.27
CA MET A 22 -0.15 21.08 7.77
C MET A 22 -0.35 20.73 6.29
N CYS A 23 -1.55 20.33 5.92
CA CYS A 23 -1.95 20.11 4.54
C CYS A 23 -3.39 20.58 4.32
N CYS A 24 -3.61 21.46 3.33
CA CYS A 24 -4.94 21.99 2.99
C CYS A 24 -5.71 22.59 4.19
N GLY A 25 -5.02 23.22 5.14
CA GLY A 25 -5.63 23.81 6.33
C GLY A 25 -5.93 22.83 7.48
N GLU A 26 -5.61 21.58 7.31
CA GLU A 26 -5.77 20.53 8.33
C GLU A 26 -4.42 20.05 8.85
N ARG A 27 -4.36 19.67 10.11
CA ARG A 27 -3.16 19.12 10.75
C ARG A 27 -3.18 17.60 10.63
N PHE A 28 -2.03 17.03 10.27
CA PHE A 28 -1.77 15.61 10.12
C PHE A 28 -0.61 15.16 10.96
N TRP A 29 -0.66 13.89 11.34
CA TRP A 29 0.48 13.13 11.84
C TRP A 29 1.06 12.29 10.70
N SER A 30 2.40 12.24 10.62
CA SER A 30 3.15 11.29 9.81
C SER A 30 4.03 10.46 10.73
N PHE A 31 3.92 9.13 10.64
CA PHE A 31 4.69 8.19 11.45
C PHE A 31 4.83 6.84 10.75
N GLU A 32 5.72 6.00 11.26
CA GLU A 32 5.88 4.62 10.81
C GLU A 32 5.13 3.65 11.74
N LEU A 33 4.36 2.75 11.14
CA LEU A 33 3.65 1.68 11.81
C LEU A 33 4.30 0.35 11.41
N THR A 34 4.82 -0.40 12.36
CA THR A 34 5.39 -1.73 12.14
C THR A 34 4.35 -2.79 12.43
N VAL A 35 4.12 -3.66 11.44
CA VAL A 35 3.17 -4.76 11.49
C VAL A 35 3.93 -6.09 11.46
N MET A 36 3.71 -6.93 12.44
CA MET A 36 4.32 -8.26 12.50
C MET A 36 3.53 -9.25 11.65
N ARG A 37 4.22 -9.96 10.77
CA ARG A 37 3.63 -11.06 9.99
C ARG A 37 3.63 -12.35 10.83
N GLN A 38 2.73 -13.27 10.51
CA GLN A 38 2.73 -14.62 11.11
C GLN A 38 4.05 -15.38 10.90
N SER A 39 4.81 -15.05 9.86
CA SER A 39 6.14 -15.62 9.59
C SER A 39 7.27 -15.08 10.48
N GLY A 40 7.00 -14.12 11.36
CA GLY A 40 7.99 -13.41 12.17
C GLY A 40 8.71 -12.26 11.46
N ALA A 41 8.46 -12.06 10.16
CA ALA A 41 8.95 -10.86 9.45
C ALA A 41 8.07 -9.64 9.77
N ALA A 42 8.63 -8.43 9.67
CA ALA A 42 7.90 -7.20 9.88
C ALA A 42 7.80 -6.36 8.59
N ASP A 43 6.70 -5.63 8.46
CA ASP A 43 6.54 -4.55 7.48
C ASP A 43 6.48 -3.23 8.23
N THR A 44 7.36 -2.30 7.91
CA THR A 44 7.30 -0.93 8.43
C THR A 44 6.67 -0.05 7.36
N LEU A 45 5.53 0.55 7.68
CA LEU A 45 4.65 1.25 6.75
C LEU A 45 4.53 2.72 7.14
N GLU A 46 4.57 3.61 6.15
CA GLU A 46 4.32 5.03 6.38
C GLU A 46 2.81 5.28 6.51
N VAL A 47 2.44 6.04 7.54
CA VAL A 47 1.06 6.42 7.85
C VAL A 47 0.93 7.94 7.84
N ASN A 48 -0.12 8.44 7.22
CA ASN A 48 -0.58 9.82 7.30
C ASN A 48 -1.98 9.82 7.92
N CYS A 49 -2.14 10.44 9.09
CA CYS A 49 -3.37 10.43 9.85
C CYS A 49 -3.82 11.86 10.17
N PRO A 50 -5.03 12.30 9.77
CA PRO A 50 -5.58 13.57 10.21
C PRO A 50 -5.68 13.63 11.73
N GLN A 51 -5.35 14.77 12.34
CA GLN A 51 -5.46 14.94 13.79
C GLN A 51 -6.91 14.76 14.29
N LEU A 52 -7.89 15.05 13.46
CA LEU A 52 -9.31 14.80 13.77
C LEU A 52 -9.63 13.31 13.93
N VAL A 53 -8.82 12.41 13.33
CA VAL A 53 -9.00 10.96 13.42
C VAL A 53 -8.23 10.39 14.62
N LEU A 54 -7.06 10.95 14.91
CA LEU A 54 -6.20 10.55 16.01
C LEU A 54 -5.61 11.82 16.64
N GLU A 55 -6.12 12.21 17.81
CA GLU A 55 -5.79 13.47 18.48
C GLU A 55 -4.31 13.52 18.88
N THR A 56 -3.83 12.43 19.45
CA THR A 56 -2.43 12.24 19.88
C THR A 56 -1.92 10.89 19.42
N VAL A 57 -0.61 10.79 19.23
CA VAL A 57 0.07 9.54 18.91
C VAL A 57 1.50 9.60 19.41
N GLU A 58 1.98 8.49 19.99
CA GLU A 58 3.33 8.37 20.53
C GLU A 58 4.00 7.08 20.02
N THR A 59 5.33 7.05 20.07
CA THR A 59 6.09 5.82 19.78
C THR A 59 5.75 4.75 20.80
N GLY A 60 5.45 3.56 20.32
CA GLY A 60 5.03 2.43 21.14
C GLY A 60 3.51 2.20 21.15
N ASP A 61 2.73 3.16 20.69
CA ASP A 61 1.27 2.98 20.60
C ASP A 61 0.91 1.82 19.68
N LYS A 62 -0.08 1.03 20.12
CA LYS A 62 -0.68 -0.02 19.29
C LYS A 62 -1.95 0.50 18.66
N LEU A 63 -1.95 0.64 17.35
CA LEU A 63 -3.03 1.23 16.58
C LEU A 63 -3.62 0.22 15.60
N CYS A 64 -4.94 0.28 15.43
CA CYS A 64 -5.64 -0.34 14.31
C CYS A 64 -6.31 0.77 13.50
N LEU A 65 -5.86 0.94 12.26
CA LEU A 65 -6.22 2.04 11.38
C LEU A 65 -6.97 1.51 10.15
N GLU A 66 -8.18 1.99 9.96
CA GLU A 66 -8.94 1.82 8.72
C GLU A 66 -8.71 3.03 7.84
N GLY A 67 -8.44 2.81 6.55
CA GLY A 67 -8.14 3.90 5.64
C GLY A 67 -7.98 3.47 4.20
N GLN A 68 -7.16 4.19 3.48
CA GLN A 68 -6.90 4.02 2.05
C GLN A 68 -5.39 4.00 1.78
N VAL A 69 -4.97 3.20 0.80
CA VAL A 69 -3.61 3.26 0.28
C VAL A 69 -3.52 4.45 -0.68
N ARG A 70 -2.66 5.42 -0.40
CA ARG A 70 -2.48 6.63 -1.19
C ARG A 70 -1.07 6.72 -1.75
N SER A 71 -0.96 7.19 -2.97
CA SER A 71 0.32 7.48 -3.60
C SER A 71 0.60 8.98 -3.64
N TYR A 72 1.86 9.35 -3.50
CA TYR A 72 2.31 10.74 -3.56
C TYR A 72 3.77 10.82 -4.04
N ALA A 73 4.17 12.00 -4.50
CA ALA A 73 5.54 12.27 -4.87
C ALA A 73 6.35 12.66 -3.62
N LYS A 74 7.42 11.92 -3.34
CA LYS A 74 8.38 12.20 -2.25
C LYS A 74 9.72 12.58 -2.86
N THR A 75 10.30 13.69 -2.43
CA THR A 75 11.65 14.08 -2.85
C THR A 75 12.68 13.33 -2.03
N ILE A 76 13.49 12.50 -2.67
CA ILE A 76 14.58 11.74 -2.07
C ILE A 76 15.85 12.03 -2.89
N ASP A 77 16.91 12.50 -2.26
CA ASP A 77 18.17 12.89 -2.93
C ASP A 77 17.95 13.87 -4.10
N GLY A 78 17.08 14.87 -3.92
CA GLY A 78 16.75 15.88 -4.94
C GLY A 78 15.92 15.36 -6.13
N LYS A 79 15.46 14.09 -6.09
CA LYS A 79 14.64 13.49 -7.14
C LYS A 79 13.25 13.16 -6.64
N SER A 80 12.24 13.50 -7.44
CA SER A 80 10.86 13.08 -7.18
C SER A 80 10.72 11.56 -7.39
N ARG A 81 10.13 10.88 -6.42
CA ARG A 81 9.85 9.43 -6.46
C ARG A 81 8.44 9.16 -6.01
N LEU A 82 7.84 8.15 -6.61
CA LEU A 82 6.58 7.62 -6.14
C LEU A 82 6.78 6.96 -4.76
N SER A 83 5.97 7.36 -3.79
CA SER A 83 5.84 6.72 -2.49
C SER A 83 4.38 6.35 -2.25
N VAL A 84 4.17 5.40 -1.36
CA VAL A 84 2.84 4.92 -0.99
C VAL A 84 2.74 4.88 0.53
N ALA A 85 1.64 5.37 1.07
CA ALA A 85 1.36 5.38 2.50
C ALA A 85 -0.09 4.97 2.79
N LEU A 86 -0.36 4.54 4.02
CA LEU A 86 -1.71 4.45 4.55
C LEU A 86 -2.20 5.87 4.89
N PHE A 87 -3.31 6.28 4.32
CA PHE A 87 -4.06 7.45 4.72
C PHE A 87 -5.19 7.01 5.66
N ALA A 88 -5.02 7.24 6.96
CA ALA A 88 -5.97 6.80 7.97
C ALA A 88 -7.24 7.65 7.95
N LEU A 89 -8.39 6.99 8.01
CA LEU A 89 -9.72 7.61 8.04
C LEU A 89 -10.46 7.34 9.35
N LYS A 90 -10.07 6.26 10.05
CA LYS A 90 -10.71 5.85 11.30
C LYS A 90 -9.73 5.04 12.14
N VAL A 91 -9.78 5.24 13.46
CA VAL A 91 -9.14 4.36 14.44
C VAL A 91 -10.14 3.32 14.90
N GLN A 92 -9.69 2.07 14.99
CA GLN A 92 -10.44 0.96 15.56
C GLN A 92 -9.71 0.36 16.77
N GLU A 93 -10.38 -0.51 17.50
CA GLU A 93 -9.75 -1.24 18.61
C GLU A 93 -8.64 -2.16 18.07
N HIS A 94 -7.43 -2.03 18.63
CA HIS A 94 -6.32 -2.94 18.32
C HIS A 94 -6.51 -4.25 19.08
N LYS A 95 -6.66 -5.35 18.35
CA LYS A 95 -6.76 -6.73 18.93
C LYS A 95 -5.52 -7.54 18.66
N ALA A 96 -5.04 -7.46 17.41
CA ALA A 96 -3.83 -8.13 16.95
C ALA A 96 -3.29 -7.39 15.72
N ASP A 97 -2.03 -7.58 15.40
CA ASP A 97 -1.44 -7.07 14.17
C ASP A 97 -2.16 -7.66 12.96
N CYS A 98 -2.57 -6.79 12.04
CA CYS A 98 -3.17 -7.18 10.76
C CYS A 98 -2.73 -6.23 9.64
N ASN A 99 -2.80 -6.71 8.40
CA ASN A 99 -2.44 -5.93 7.23
C ASN A 99 -3.26 -6.45 6.05
N GLU A 100 -4.38 -5.81 5.83
CA GLU A 100 -5.35 -6.17 4.81
C GLU A 100 -5.61 -4.98 3.90
N VAL A 101 -5.47 -5.20 2.61
CA VAL A 101 -5.68 -4.19 1.57
C VAL A 101 -6.58 -4.78 0.50
N GLU A 102 -7.61 -4.04 0.13
CA GLU A 102 -8.52 -4.32 -0.98
C GLU A 102 -8.49 -3.14 -1.95
N LEU A 103 -8.14 -3.40 -3.20
CA LEU A 103 -8.07 -2.39 -4.25
C LEU A 103 -8.82 -2.84 -5.50
N GLU A 104 -9.46 -1.87 -6.17
CA GLU A 104 -9.99 -2.03 -7.50
C GLU A 104 -9.49 -0.86 -8.37
N GLY A 105 -8.98 -1.18 -9.55
CA GLY A 105 -8.41 -0.18 -10.45
C GLY A 105 -8.02 -0.77 -11.79
N TYR A 106 -7.22 -0.03 -12.53
CA TYR A 106 -6.83 -0.36 -13.89
C TYR A 106 -5.31 -0.54 -13.99
N LEU A 107 -4.86 -1.57 -14.70
CA LEU A 107 -3.45 -1.71 -15.04
C LEU A 107 -3.04 -0.55 -15.94
N CYS A 108 -2.12 0.30 -15.49
CA CYS A 108 -1.72 1.50 -16.23
C CYS A 108 -0.36 1.39 -16.92
N GLU A 109 0.36 0.29 -16.68
CA GLU A 109 1.63 -0.05 -17.34
C GLU A 109 1.61 -1.54 -17.70
N LYS A 110 2.42 -1.92 -18.70
CA LYS A 110 2.58 -3.33 -19.06
C LYS A 110 3.19 -4.09 -17.89
N PRO A 111 2.55 -5.18 -17.41
CA PRO A 111 3.08 -5.98 -16.31
C PRO A 111 4.45 -6.57 -16.65
N GLU A 112 5.41 -6.48 -15.71
CA GLU A 112 6.76 -7.01 -15.85
C GLU A 112 6.88 -8.38 -15.19
N PHE A 113 6.94 -9.44 -15.99
CA PHE A 113 7.17 -10.80 -15.51
C PHE A 113 8.67 -11.10 -15.36
N ARG A 114 9.04 -11.76 -14.26
CA ARG A 114 10.40 -12.22 -14.01
C ARG A 114 10.38 -13.54 -13.23
N THR A 115 11.45 -14.31 -13.36
CA THR A 115 11.69 -15.44 -12.45
C THR A 115 12.81 -15.07 -11.50
N THR A 116 12.60 -15.24 -10.20
CA THR A 116 13.62 -14.94 -9.19
C THR A 116 14.78 -15.95 -9.27
N PRO A 117 15.98 -15.63 -8.73
CA PRO A 117 17.09 -16.58 -8.68
C PRO A 117 16.77 -17.91 -7.98
N ARG A 118 15.72 -17.92 -7.14
CA ARG A 118 15.22 -19.13 -6.46
C ARG A 118 14.13 -19.86 -7.25
N GLY A 119 13.93 -19.56 -8.54
CA GLY A 119 12.96 -20.19 -9.42
C GLY A 119 11.49 -19.83 -9.15
N ARG A 120 11.21 -18.74 -8.43
CA ARG A 120 9.83 -18.29 -8.19
C ARG A 120 9.41 -17.26 -9.23
N ASP A 121 8.27 -17.48 -9.86
CA ASP A 121 7.68 -16.52 -10.77
C ASP A 121 7.12 -15.31 -10.00
N ILE A 122 7.42 -14.13 -10.50
CA ILE A 122 7.00 -12.85 -9.95
C ILE A 122 6.58 -11.92 -11.10
N CYS A 123 5.53 -11.14 -10.88
CA CYS A 123 5.10 -10.10 -11.81
C CYS A 123 4.91 -8.78 -11.06
N TYR A 124 5.50 -7.73 -11.57
CA TYR A 124 5.27 -6.37 -11.09
C TYR A 124 4.28 -5.67 -12.00
N ALA A 125 3.34 -4.95 -11.42
CA ALA A 125 2.40 -4.11 -12.15
C ALA A 125 2.12 -2.82 -11.40
N MET A 126 1.62 -1.81 -12.12
CA MET A 126 1.15 -0.56 -11.55
C MET A 126 -0.36 -0.47 -11.70
N LEU A 127 -1.06 -0.29 -10.58
CA LEU A 127 -2.51 -0.13 -10.54
C LEU A 127 -2.89 1.34 -10.38
N ALA A 128 -3.68 1.88 -11.29
CA ALA A 128 -4.31 3.18 -11.15
C ALA A 128 -5.66 3.00 -10.44
N VAL A 129 -5.76 3.50 -9.21
CA VAL A 129 -6.97 3.48 -8.39
C VAL A 129 -7.60 4.86 -8.39
N ASN A 130 -8.78 5.00 -8.95
CA ASN A 130 -9.44 6.29 -9.09
C ASN A 130 -9.92 6.81 -7.72
N ARG A 131 -9.68 8.11 -7.48
CA ARG A 131 -10.25 8.86 -6.35
C ARG A 131 -11.57 9.52 -6.78
N GLU A 132 -12.36 9.85 -5.77
CA GLU A 132 -13.49 10.76 -5.94
C GLU A 132 -13.01 12.09 -6.48
N ARG A 133 -13.16 12.75 -7.39
CA ARG A 133 -12.69 14.06 -7.90
C ARG A 133 -11.59 13.97 -8.97
N GLY A 134 -11.55 12.88 -9.73
CA GLY A 134 -10.77 12.81 -10.97
C GLY A 134 -9.25 12.71 -10.82
N LYS A 135 -8.76 12.36 -9.62
CA LYS A 135 -7.36 11.99 -9.38
C LYS A 135 -7.24 10.48 -9.26
N SER A 136 -6.04 9.94 -9.48
CA SER A 136 -5.75 8.52 -9.27
C SER A 136 -4.55 8.34 -8.36
N ASP A 137 -4.58 7.26 -7.59
CA ASP A 137 -3.42 6.73 -6.89
C ASP A 137 -2.75 5.69 -7.78
N TYR A 138 -1.43 5.78 -7.92
CA TYR A 138 -0.62 4.81 -8.64
C TYR A 138 0.06 3.92 -7.61
N ILE A 139 -0.43 2.69 -7.49
CA ILE A 139 -0.01 1.78 -6.41
C ILE A 139 0.75 0.61 -7.03
N PRO A 140 2.05 0.42 -6.70
CA PRO A 140 2.83 -0.73 -7.15
C PRO A 140 2.28 -2.03 -6.58
N GLN A 141 2.21 -3.06 -7.42
CA GLN A 141 1.72 -4.39 -7.10
C GLN A 141 2.80 -5.43 -7.34
N VAL A 142 2.83 -6.47 -6.51
CA VAL A 142 3.64 -7.66 -6.74
C VAL A 142 2.78 -8.91 -6.64
N PHE A 143 2.83 -9.72 -7.69
CA PHE A 143 2.11 -10.99 -7.84
C PHE A 143 3.10 -12.15 -7.84
N TRP A 144 2.68 -13.33 -7.36
CA TRP A 144 3.52 -14.48 -7.17
C TRP A 144 2.96 -15.73 -7.86
N GLY A 145 3.84 -16.61 -8.37
CA GLY A 145 3.50 -17.93 -8.90
C GLY A 145 2.48 -17.89 -10.05
N ARG A 146 1.42 -18.68 -9.93
CA ARG A 146 0.37 -18.75 -10.96
C ARG A 146 -0.30 -17.41 -11.23
N THR A 147 -0.51 -16.62 -10.20
CA THR A 147 -1.10 -15.28 -10.32
C THR A 147 -0.16 -14.34 -11.10
N ALA A 148 1.16 -14.45 -10.92
CA ALA A 148 2.14 -13.68 -11.69
C ALA A 148 2.06 -13.98 -13.18
N LYS A 149 1.95 -15.26 -13.58
CA LYS A 149 1.78 -15.66 -14.98
C LYS A 149 0.50 -15.09 -15.58
N ARG A 150 -0.63 -15.26 -14.89
CA ARG A 150 -1.93 -14.76 -15.34
C ARG A 150 -1.90 -13.24 -15.55
N VAL A 151 -1.39 -12.48 -14.60
CA VAL A 151 -1.35 -11.01 -14.68
C VAL A 151 -0.38 -10.54 -15.78
N SER A 152 0.71 -11.26 -16.04
CA SER A 152 1.67 -10.89 -17.09
C SER A 152 1.09 -10.92 -18.51
N GLU A 153 -0.01 -11.63 -18.71
CA GLU A 153 -0.74 -11.75 -20.00
C GLU A 153 -1.82 -10.68 -20.15
N MET A 154 -2.16 -9.95 -19.07
CA MET A 154 -3.19 -8.91 -19.11
C MET A 154 -2.71 -7.67 -19.86
N GLN A 155 -3.65 -6.97 -20.47
CA GLN A 155 -3.40 -5.73 -21.22
C GLN A 155 -3.45 -4.50 -20.30
N VAL A 156 -2.75 -3.44 -20.71
CA VAL A 156 -2.93 -2.10 -20.12
C VAL A 156 -4.39 -1.68 -20.28
N GLY A 157 -4.99 -1.12 -19.24
CA GLY A 157 -6.41 -0.76 -19.20
C GLY A 157 -7.32 -1.86 -18.65
N THR A 158 -6.82 -3.08 -18.43
CA THR A 158 -7.61 -4.13 -17.76
C THR A 158 -7.96 -3.71 -16.35
N GLN A 159 -9.25 -3.77 -16.02
CA GLN A 159 -9.74 -3.56 -14.66
C GLN A 159 -9.54 -4.82 -13.83
N ILE A 160 -8.97 -4.67 -12.65
CA ILE A 160 -8.77 -5.77 -11.70
C ILE A 160 -9.21 -5.35 -10.30
N SER A 161 -9.74 -6.33 -9.56
CA SER A 161 -9.96 -6.24 -8.12
C SER A 161 -8.97 -7.18 -7.42
N LEU A 162 -8.35 -6.73 -6.38
CA LEU A 162 -7.35 -7.50 -5.66
C LEU A 162 -7.44 -7.34 -4.15
N SER A 163 -6.97 -8.36 -3.44
CA SER A 163 -6.71 -8.30 -2.01
C SER A 163 -5.30 -8.78 -1.69
N GLY A 164 -4.70 -8.17 -0.68
CA GLY A 164 -3.33 -8.46 -0.28
C GLY A 164 -2.93 -7.70 0.97
N ARG A 165 -1.64 -7.43 1.10
CA ARG A 165 -1.09 -6.62 2.19
C ARG A 165 -0.15 -5.56 1.64
N LEU A 166 -0.10 -4.42 2.28
CA LEU A 166 0.92 -3.40 2.04
C LEU A 166 2.24 -3.87 2.65
N GLN A 167 3.31 -3.87 1.89
CA GLN A 167 4.63 -4.26 2.39
C GLN A 167 5.69 -3.21 2.06
N SER A 168 6.73 -3.15 2.88
CA SER A 168 7.95 -2.44 2.59
C SER A 168 9.03 -3.43 2.18
N ARG A 169 9.82 -3.06 1.17
CA ARG A 169 10.97 -3.84 0.71
C ARG A 169 12.16 -2.92 0.48
N SER A 170 13.24 -3.19 1.21
CA SER A 170 14.50 -2.48 1.00
C SER A 170 15.40 -3.24 0.03
N TYR A 171 16.07 -2.50 -0.83
CA TYR A 171 17.10 -3.01 -1.72
C TYR A 171 18.24 -2.01 -1.86
N THR A 172 19.45 -2.53 -2.08
CA THR A 172 20.63 -1.69 -2.29
C THR A 172 20.90 -1.52 -3.78
N LYS A 173 21.00 -0.27 -4.24
CA LYS A 173 21.37 0.08 -5.61
C LYS A 173 22.40 1.20 -5.56
N LYS A 174 23.59 0.97 -6.18
CA LYS A 174 24.70 1.94 -6.21
C LYS A 174 25.06 2.48 -4.80
N ASN A 175 25.28 1.59 -3.84
CA ASN A 175 25.62 1.89 -2.44
C ASN A 175 24.58 2.70 -1.65
N ALA A 176 23.36 2.88 -2.16
CA ALA A 176 22.26 3.50 -1.45
C ALA A 176 21.15 2.46 -1.17
N THR A 177 20.77 2.30 0.10
CA THR A 177 19.61 1.49 0.46
C THR A 177 18.34 2.28 0.14
N ARG A 178 17.40 1.62 -0.51
CA ARG A 178 16.11 2.19 -0.92
C ARG A 178 14.98 1.32 -0.43
N THR A 179 13.98 1.93 0.15
CA THR A 179 12.73 1.27 0.51
C THR A 179 11.67 1.61 -0.52
N VAL A 180 10.97 0.60 -0.99
CA VAL A 180 9.77 0.72 -1.81
C VAL A 180 8.59 0.13 -1.05
N PHE A 181 7.43 0.75 -1.24
CA PHE A 181 6.16 0.28 -0.72
C PHE A 181 5.35 -0.27 -1.87
N GLU A 182 4.80 -1.45 -1.71
CA GLU A 182 4.04 -2.16 -2.74
C GLU A 182 2.98 -3.04 -2.10
N VAL A 183 1.91 -3.38 -2.82
CA VAL A 183 0.94 -4.35 -2.35
C VAL A 183 1.35 -5.75 -2.81
N SER A 184 1.66 -6.63 -1.87
CA SER A 184 1.85 -8.06 -2.13
C SER A 184 0.48 -8.72 -2.25
N VAL A 185 0.11 -9.07 -3.48
CA VAL A 185 -1.23 -9.55 -3.81
C VAL A 185 -1.40 -11.02 -3.46
N GLY A 186 -2.45 -11.31 -2.70
CA GLY A 186 -2.86 -12.68 -2.35
C GLY A 186 -3.91 -13.23 -3.30
N LYS A 187 -4.90 -12.40 -3.68
CA LYS A 187 -5.97 -12.76 -4.61
C LYS A 187 -6.17 -11.66 -5.63
N VAL A 188 -6.51 -12.03 -6.86
CA VAL A 188 -6.87 -11.11 -7.94
C VAL A 188 -7.99 -11.70 -8.79
N SER A 189 -8.94 -10.85 -9.19
CA SER A 189 -9.98 -11.12 -10.19
C SER A 189 -10.00 -10.02 -11.23
N GLU A 190 -10.39 -10.33 -12.45
CA GLU A 190 -10.66 -9.32 -13.47
C GLU A 190 -11.98 -8.63 -13.13
N GLY A 191 -12.00 -7.30 -13.20
CA GLY A 191 -13.22 -6.52 -13.06
C GLY A 191 -14.08 -6.69 -14.29
N GLY A 192 -15.38 -6.97 -14.09
CA GLY A 192 -16.34 -7.13 -15.17
C GLY A 192 -17.04 -8.49 -15.27
N SER A 193 -16.64 -9.49 -14.48
CA SER A 193 -17.44 -10.70 -14.29
C SER A 193 -18.38 -10.54 -13.10
N ASN A 194 -19.38 -9.68 -13.25
CA ASN A 194 -20.64 -9.92 -12.57
C ASN A 194 -21.34 -11.03 -13.34
N ASP A 195 -21.04 -12.26 -13.01
CA ASP A 195 -21.95 -13.35 -13.32
C ASP A 195 -23.24 -13.09 -12.54
N ALA A 196 -24.29 -12.84 -13.30
CA ALA A 196 -25.67 -12.69 -12.86
C ALA A 196 -26.18 -13.98 -12.19
#